data_2ff42c04dac39b52f4644b252defaab9
#
_entry.id   2ff42c04dac39b52f4644b252defaab9
#
_cell.length_a   1.000
_cell.length_b   1.000
_cell.length_c   1.000
_cell.angle_alpha   90.00
_cell.angle_beta   90.00
_cell.angle_gamma   90.00
#
_symmetry.space_group_name_H-M   'P 1'
#
loop_
_entity.id
_entity.type
_entity.pdbx_description
1 polymer ?
#
loop_
_entity_poly.entity_id
_entity_poly.type
_entity_poly.pdbx_seq_one_letter_code
_entity_poly.pdbx_strand_id
1 'polypeptide(L)'
;MYAALLNNTLVLAVEEAKSTKSNKKVKKHYFCPHCEREMQLVCKDKQSYFKHIPSKVNLSGENKEHAQSKSILTKALREVHFNAETEVNLANGQLRADILAASNLAFEIQCAPLNKSEFRHRHFLYKQIGVKDIWIVGQRHFLGQNIKKSQLIFFRRNYFWQDYYLEIDPFKKIIRLKYNVLLEPLTNKLHFQEEKFDINAIGLKQLWHFHPLLQKYHVNSTQQKQYLQMQLKHMSLKGMQIANLLYKKRQTIEDLPPWVFTNFRKINSPDNVSKYLNQS
;
A
#
# COMPACT_ATOMS: atom_id res chain seq x y z
N MET A 1 11.72 -9.49 16.15
CA MET A 1 13.20 -9.47 16.14
C MET A 1 13.73 -10.31 17.30
N TYR A 2 14.88 -10.97 17.10
CA TYR A 2 15.46 -11.86 18.15
C TYR A 2 16.53 -11.16 19.00
N ALA A 3 16.96 -9.95 18.63
CA ALA A 3 17.95 -9.16 19.36
C ALA A 3 17.48 -7.71 19.54
N ALA A 4 17.91 -7.07 20.63
CA ALA A 4 17.69 -5.67 20.97
C ALA A 4 18.88 -5.10 21.72
N LEU A 5 18.95 -3.77 21.87
CA LEU A 5 19.93 -3.10 22.70
C LEU A 5 19.34 -2.90 24.13
N LEU A 6 20.09 -3.30 25.13
CA LEU A 6 19.86 -2.99 26.53
C LEU A 6 21.10 -2.27 27.06
N ASN A 7 20.96 -1.01 27.48
CA ASN A 7 22.11 -0.18 27.92
C ASN A 7 23.26 -0.17 26.89
N ASN A 8 22.94 -0.01 25.60
CA ASN A 8 23.86 -0.04 24.46
C ASN A 8 24.56 -1.40 24.22
N THR A 9 24.19 -2.45 24.91
CA THR A 9 24.70 -3.80 24.69
C THR A 9 23.67 -4.64 23.96
N LEU A 10 24.08 -5.41 22.95
CA LEU A 10 23.19 -6.29 22.20
C LEU A 10 22.81 -7.50 23.05
N VAL A 11 21.51 -7.74 23.23
CA VAL A 11 20.96 -8.85 24.02
C VAL A 11 20.00 -9.68 23.16
N LEU A 12 19.95 -10.99 23.46
CA LEU A 12 19.06 -11.92 22.76
C LEU A 12 17.75 -12.13 23.53
N ALA A 13 16.64 -12.18 22.80
CA ALA A 13 15.30 -12.34 23.40
C ALA A 13 15.17 -13.62 24.23
N VAL A 14 15.83 -14.69 23.83
CA VAL A 14 15.81 -15.97 24.56
C VAL A 14 16.51 -15.89 25.91
N GLU A 15 17.64 -15.18 25.98
CA GLU A 15 18.42 -14.98 27.20
C GLU A 15 17.69 -14.05 28.17
N GLU A 16 17.17 -12.94 27.61
CA GLU A 16 16.39 -12.00 28.40
C GLU A 16 15.08 -12.61 28.96
N ALA A 17 14.44 -13.49 28.20
CA ALA A 17 13.26 -14.22 28.68
C ALA A 17 13.57 -15.18 29.84
N LYS A 18 14.76 -15.80 29.84
CA LYS A 18 15.22 -16.63 30.98
C LYS A 18 15.53 -15.80 32.20
N SER A 19 16.22 -14.66 32.04
CA SER A 19 16.56 -13.76 33.15
C SER A 19 15.33 -13.06 33.75
N THR A 20 14.28 -12.83 33.00
CA THR A 20 13.04 -12.20 33.47
C THR A 20 12.18 -13.15 34.29
N LYS A 21 12.28 -14.47 34.06
CA LYS A 21 11.60 -15.48 34.90
C LYS A 21 12.17 -15.56 36.31
N SER A 22 13.44 -15.22 36.50
CA SER A 22 14.12 -15.24 37.83
C SER A 22 14.04 -13.92 38.59
N ASN A 23 13.76 -12.78 37.95
CA ASN A 23 13.75 -11.45 38.59
C ASN A 23 12.57 -10.58 38.13
N LYS A 24 11.42 -10.67 38.82
CA LYS A 24 10.15 -10.01 38.44
C LYS A 24 10.08 -8.50 38.64
N LYS A 25 11.12 -7.78 39.12
CA LYS A 25 10.98 -6.40 39.63
C LYS A 25 11.65 -5.27 38.86
N VAL A 26 12.41 -5.54 37.78
CA VAL A 26 13.09 -4.45 37.07
C VAL A 26 12.50 -4.29 35.68
N LYS A 27 11.87 -3.12 35.42
CA LYS A 27 11.41 -2.75 34.07
C LYS A 27 12.62 -2.41 33.22
N LYS A 28 12.97 -3.30 32.29
CA LYS A 28 14.08 -3.10 31.35
C LYS A 28 13.57 -2.38 30.12
N HIS A 29 14.34 -1.42 29.58
CA HIS A 29 14.04 -0.71 28.34
C HIS A 29 14.95 -1.24 27.25
N TYR A 30 14.34 -1.80 26.21
CA TYR A 30 15.05 -2.35 25.06
C TYR A 30 14.88 -1.43 23.85
N PHE A 31 15.91 -1.31 23.02
CA PHE A 31 15.91 -0.47 21.83
C PHE A 31 16.26 -1.27 20.59
N CYS A 32 15.71 -0.87 19.45
CA CYS A 32 16.00 -1.51 18.18
C CYS A 32 17.41 -1.13 17.67
N PRO A 33 18.29 -2.07 17.33
CA PRO A 33 19.63 -1.76 16.81
C PRO A 33 19.64 -1.06 15.45
N HIS A 34 18.49 -1.05 14.71
CA HIS A 34 18.41 -0.41 13.39
C HIS A 34 17.75 0.97 13.41
N CYS A 35 16.83 1.23 14.33
CA CYS A 35 16.05 2.47 14.32
C CYS A 35 15.90 3.10 15.70
N GLU A 36 16.59 2.60 16.71
CA GLU A 36 16.66 3.09 18.11
C GLU A 36 15.32 3.25 18.82
N ARG A 37 14.22 2.81 18.21
CA ARG A 37 12.90 2.84 18.83
C ARG A 37 12.80 1.82 19.96
N GLU A 38 12.06 2.19 20.99
CA GLU A 38 11.81 1.32 22.15
C GLU A 38 11.09 0.04 21.74
N MET A 39 11.50 -1.07 22.34
CA MET A 39 10.96 -2.41 22.09
C MET A 39 10.49 -3.06 23.37
N GLN A 40 9.52 -3.94 23.25
CA GLN A 40 9.01 -4.79 24.33
C GLN A 40 9.43 -6.25 24.09
N LEU A 41 9.92 -6.91 25.14
CA LEU A 41 10.14 -8.35 25.12
C LEU A 41 8.78 -9.05 25.20
N VAL A 42 8.52 -9.94 24.26
CA VAL A 42 7.34 -10.81 24.24
C VAL A 42 7.79 -12.24 24.48
N CYS A 43 7.30 -12.83 25.58
CA CYS A 43 7.55 -14.23 25.92
C CYS A 43 6.28 -15.04 25.63
N LYS A 44 6.39 -16.00 24.71
CA LYS A 44 5.38 -17.05 24.46
C LYS A 44 5.97 -18.40 24.77
N ASP A 45 5.15 -19.40 25.07
CA ASP A 45 5.56 -20.72 25.61
C ASP A 45 6.70 -21.42 24.84
N LYS A 46 6.85 -21.15 23.56
CA LYS A 46 7.91 -21.75 22.71
C LYS A 46 8.82 -20.75 22.00
N GLN A 47 8.53 -19.43 22.04
CA GLN A 47 9.31 -18.41 21.33
C GLN A 47 9.33 -17.09 22.10
N SER A 48 10.52 -16.49 22.23
CA SER A 48 10.67 -15.15 22.76
C SER A 48 11.23 -14.22 21.68
N TYR A 49 10.70 -13.01 21.59
CA TYR A 49 11.12 -12.03 20.60
C TYR A 49 10.88 -10.60 21.07
N PHE A 50 11.61 -9.64 20.49
CA PHE A 50 11.37 -8.22 20.71
C PHE A 50 10.41 -7.65 19.68
N LYS A 51 9.44 -6.88 20.13
CA LYS A 51 8.47 -6.16 19.31
C LYS A 51 8.60 -4.67 19.57
N HIS A 52 8.60 -3.84 18.52
CA HIS A 52 8.55 -2.39 18.72
C HIS A 52 7.30 -2.00 19.51
N ILE A 53 7.48 -1.14 20.51
CA ILE A 53 6.37 -0.50 21.18
C ILE A 53 5.81 0.53 20.20
N PRO A 54 4.51 0.50 19.88
CA PRO A 54 3.89 1.53 19.05
C PRO A 54 4.14 2.90 19.70
N SER A 55 4.72 3.84 18.96
CA SER A 55 4.88 5.21 19.50
C SER A 55 3.51 5.82 19.73
N LYS A 56 3.23 6.29 20.93
CA LYS A 56 1.96 6.98 21.26
C LYS A 56 1.67 8.18 20.37
N VAL A 57 2.72 8.79 19.81
CA VAL A 57 2.61 9.97 18.95
C VAL A 57 1.96 9.65 17.59
N ASN A 58 2.18 8.44 17.03
CA ASN A 58 1.62 8.09 15.73
C ASN A 58 0.20 7.48 15.79
N LEU A 59 -0.19 6.89 16.93
CA LEU A 59 -1.52 6.30 17.07
C LEU A 59 -2.61 7.37 17.21
N SER A 60 -2.33 8.48 17.88
CA SER A 60 -3.32 9.56 18.04
C SER A 60 -3.59 10.32 16.74
N GLY A 61 -2.58 10.51 15.88
CA GLY A 61 -2.73 11.20 14.60
C GLY A 61 -3.47 10.35 13.56
N GLU A 62 -3.12 9.08 13.40
CA GLU A 62 -3.80 8.16 12.49
C GLU A 62 -5.26 7.92 12.90
N ASN A 63 -5.52 7.72 14.20
CA ASN A 63 -6.89 7.59 14.70
C ASN A 63 -7.72 8.85 14.47
N LYS A 64 -7.13 10.04 14.63
CA LYS A 64 -7.81 11.31 14.38
C LYS A 64 -8.13 11.50 12.89
N GLU A 65 -7.17 11.25 12.01
CA GLU A 65 -7.35 11.31 10.55
C GLU A 65 -8.45 10.33 10.12
N HIS A 66 -8.39 9.09 10.57
CA HIS A 66 -9.37 8.06 10.24
C HIS A 66 -10.78 8.43 10.73
N ALA A 67 -10.93 8.81 11.99
CA ALA A 67 -12.21 9.21 12.56
C ALA A 67 -12.81 10.43 11.84
N GLN A 68 -11.99 11.43 11.54
CA GLN A 68 -12.43 12.62 10.82
C GLN A 68 -12.82 12.29 9.38
N SER A 69 -12.05 11.44 8.69
CA SER A 69 -12.37 11.00 7.33
C SER A 69 -13.70 10.27 7.28
N LYS A 70 -13.96 9.34 8.22
CA LYS A 70 -15.27 8.66 8.32
C LYS A 70 -16.40 9.65 8.53
N SER A 71 -16.25 10.56 9.48
CA SER A 71 -17.29 11.52 9.85
C SER A 71 -17.68 12.40 8.66
N ILE A 72 -16.71 13.03 7.98
CA ILE A 72 -17.01 13.94 6.86
C ILE A 72 -17.54 13.19 5.64
N LEU A 73 -17.01 12.00 5.34
CA LEU A 73 -17.47 11.19 4.20
C LEU A 73 -18.89 10.66 4.44
N THR A 74 -19.19 10.17 5.65
CA THR A 74 -20.53 9.71 6.03
C THR A 74 -21.55 10.85 5.91
N LYS A 75 -21.20 12.05 6.37
CA LYS A 75 -22.09 13.24 6.23
C LYS A 75 -22.35 13.53 4.76
N ALA A 76 -21.31 13.61 3.93
CA ALA A 76 -21.44 13.89 2.51
C ALA A 76 -22.26 12.83 1.76
N LEU A 77 -22.09 11.54 2.11
CA LEU A 77 -22.89 10.43 1.55
C LEU A 77 -24.38 10.57 1.90
N ARG A 78 -24.71 10.96 3.13
CA ARG A 78 -26.11 11.22 3.54
C ARG A 78 -26.71 12.40 2.80
N GLU A 79 -25.94 13.46 2.55
CA GLU A 79 -26.38 14.62 1.76
C GLU A 79 -26.73 14.28 0.30
N VAL A 80 -26.17 13.20 -0.25
CA VAL A 80 -26.53 12.65 -1.57
C VAL A 80 -27.49 11.48 -1.51
N HIS A 81 -28.21 11.37 -0.38
CA HIS A 81 -29.30 10.39 -0.14
C HIS A 81 -28.87 8.92 -0.02
N PHE A 82 -27.60 8.65 0.28
CA PHE A 82 -27.22 7.30 0.73
C PHE A 82 -27.61 7.10 2.21
N ASN A 83 -28.17 5.94 2.52
CA ASN A 83 -28.34 5.52 3.91
C ASN A 83 -26.99 5.05 4.47
N ALA A 84 -26.11 6.01 4.83
CA ALA A 84 -24.75 5.74 5.26
C ALA A 84 -24.69 5.56 6.78
N GLU A 85 -24.20 4.39 7.20
CA GLU A 85 -23.96 4.03 8.60
C GLU A 85 -22.48 3.72 8.82
N THR A 86 -21.96 4.03 10.01
CA THR A 86 -20.55 3.78 10.35
C THR A 86 -20.40 2.56 11.25
N GLU A 87 -19.23 1.89 11.16
CA GLU A 87 -18.85 0.79 12.04
C GLU A 87 -19.84 -0.39 12.00
N VAL A 88 -20.36 -0.71 10.82
CA VAL A 88 -21.39 -1.74 10.65
C VAL A 88 -20.78 -3.13 10.65
N ASN A 89 -21.27 -3.99 11.54
CA ASN A 89 -20.88 -5.40 11.58
C ASN A 89 -21.56 -6.19 10.45
N LEU A 90 -20.76 -6.90 9.68
CA LEU A 90 -21.16 -7.72 8.53
C LEU A 90 -20.61 -9.13 8.66
N ALA A 91 -21.03 -10.05 7.77
CA ALA A 91 -20.55 -11.42 7.73
C ALA A 91 -20.56 -12.11 9.12
N ASN A 92 -21.67 -12.02 9.86
CA ASN A 92 -21.83 -12.57 11.21
C ASN A 92 -20.75 -12.09 12.20
N GLY A 93 -20.38 -10.80 12.11
CA GLY A 93 -19.39 -10.17 12.99
C GLY A 93 -17.91 -10.42 12.59
N GLN A 94 -17.63 -11.13 11.51
CA GLN A 94 -16.28 -11.37 11.01
C GLN A 94 -15.68 -10.16 10.29
N LEU A 95 -16.53 -9.22 9.88
CA LEU A 95 -16.17 -8.01 9.16
C LEU A 95 -16.86 -6.81 9.76
N ARG A 96 -16.15 -5.69 9.90
CA ARG A 96 -16.73 -4.41 10.30
C ARG A 96 -16.38 -3.36 9.24
N ALA A 97 -17.40 -2.86 8.55
CA ALA A 97 -17.25 -1.82 7.56
C ALA A 97 -17.07 -0.46 8.23
N ASP A 98 -16.11 0.34 7.76
CA ASP A 98 -15.96 1.71 8.26
C ASP A 98 -17.20 2.54 7.95
N ILE A 99 -17.72 2.45 6.73
CA ILE A 99 -18.98 3.07 6.30
C ILE A 99 -19.71 2.09 5.39
N LEU A 100 -20.96 1.76 5.72
CA LEU A 100 -21.89 1.09 4.81
C LEU A 100 -22.83 2.14 4.25
N ALA A 101 -22.70 2.46 2.94
CA ALA A 101 -23.46 3.54 2.30
C ALA A 101 -24.77 3.09 1.67
N ALA A 102 -24.89 1.78 1.38
CA ALA A 102 -26.10 1.11 0.92
C ALA A 102 -25.98 -0.36 1.26
N SER A 103 -27.01 -1.16 1.10
CA SER A 103 -26.97 -2.59 1.42
C SER A 103 -25.84 -3.36 0.74
N ASN A 104 -25.34 -2.85 -0.38
CA ASN A 104 -24.31 -3.48 -1.21
C ASN A 104 -23.06 -2.62 -1.48
N LEU A 105 -22.86 -1.52 -0.75
CA LEU A 105 -21.72 -0.61 -0.95
C LEU A 105 -21.09 -0.22 0.37
N ALA A 106 -19.84 -0.59 0.55
CA ALA A 106 -19.03 -0.22 1.71
C ALA A 106 -17.83 0.65 1.31
N PHE A 107 -17.50 1.62 2.15
CA PHE A 107 -16.24 2.39 2.06
C PHE A 107 -15.33 2.01 3.22
N GLU A 108 -14.09 1.70 2.89
CA GLU A 108 -13.01 1.40 3.80
C GLU A 108 -11.99 2.53 3.78
N ILE A 109 -11.71 3.13 4.91
CA ILE A 109 -10.75 4.22 5.04
C ILE A 109 -9.48 3.70 5.69
N GLN A 110 -8.38 3.65 4.94
CA GLN A 110 -7.15 3.04 5.42
C GLN A 110 -6.07 4.08 5.71
N CYS A 111 -5.90 4.41 7.00
CA CYS A 111 -4.84 5.31 7.47
C CYS A 111 -3.65 4.54 8.10
N ALA A 112 -3.89 3.36 8.67
CA ALA A 112 -2.89 2.51 9.30
C ALA A 112 -2.23 1.52 8.31
N PRO A 113 -1.07 0.92 8.65
CA PRO A 113 -0.53 -0.17 7.84
C PRO A 113 -1.51 -1.34 7.74
N LEU A 114 -1.68 -1.87 6.54
CA LEU A 114 -2.49 -3.06 6.28
C LEU A 114 -1.63 -4.07 5.49
N ASN A 115 -1.62 -5.32 5.92
CA ASN A 115 -0.93 -6.36 5.20
C ASN A 115 -1.81 -6.96 4.10
N LYS A 116 -1.17 -7.60 3.11
CA LYS A 116 -1.85 -8.14 1.93
C LYS A 116 -2.83 -9.27 2.26
N SER A 117 -2.54 -10.09 3.27
CA SER A 117 -3.41 -11.21 3.67
C SER A 117 -4.68 -10.71 4.32
N GLU A 118 -4.57 -9.76 5.22
CA GLU A 118 -5.72 -9.13 5.88
C GLU A 118 -6.61 -8.39 4.87
N PHE A 119 -6.00 -7.60 3.97
CA PHE A 119 -6.72 -6.96 2.89
C PHE A 119 -7.52 -7.97 2.04
N ARG A 120 -6.86 -9.05 1.61
CA ARG A 120 -7.50 -10.09 0.79
C ARG A 120 -8.63 -10.78 1.52
N HIS A 121 -8.45 -11.04 2.82
CA HIS A 121 -9.47 -11.65 3.66
C HIS A 121 -10.71 -10.75 3.77
N ARG A 122 -10.54 -9.46 4.06
CA ARG A 122 -11.65 -8.49 4.13
C ARG A 122 -12.36 -8.36 2.77
N HIS A 123 -11.59 -8.19 1.68
CA HIS A 123 -12.15 -8.12 0.34
C HIS A 123 -12.93 -9.40 -0.05
N PHE A 124 -12.43 -10.57 0.32
CA PHE A 124 -13.12 -11.83 0.11
C PHE A 124 -14.44 -11.91 0.88
N LEU A 125 -14.47 -11.52 2.15
CA LEU A 125 -15.70 -11.47 2.94
C LEU A 125 -16.75 -10.53 2.33
N TYR A 126 -16.34 -9.33 1.89
CA TYR A 126 -17.25 -8.42 1.17
C TYR A 126 -17.85 -9.08 -0.07
N LYS A 127 -17.01 -9.72 -0.87
CA LYS A 127 -17.46 -10.43 -2.07
C LYS A 127 -18.44 -11.55 -1.75
N GLN A 128 -18.22 -12.33 -0.69
CA GLN A 128 -19.12 -13.43 -0.28
C GLN A 128 -20.52 -12.94 0.08
N ILE A 129 -20.64 -11.77 0.70
CA ILE A 129 -21.93 -11.20 1.10
C ILE A 129 -22.53 -10.26 0.03
N GLY A 130 -21.95 -10.20 -1.18
CA GLY A 130 -22.43 -9.37 -2.27
C GLY A 130 -22.24 -7.86 -2.09
N VAL A 131 -21.37 -7.45 -1.18
CA VAL A 131 -21.04 -6.04 -0.92
C VAL A 131 -19.82 -5.62 -1.71
N LYS A 132 -19.90 -4.49 -2.41
CA LYS A 132 -18.78 -3.86 -3.11
C LYS A 132 -17.99 -3.00 -2.14
N ASP A 133 -16.71 -3.29 -1.98
CA ASP A 133 -15.79 -2.51 -1.14
C ASP A 133 -15.03 -1.46 -1.94
N ILE A 134 -15.08 -0.22 -1.50
CA ILE A 134 -14.29 0.90 -2.03
C ILE A 134 -13.27 1.30 -0.97
N TRP A 135 -11.99 1.18 -1.30
CA TRP A 135 -10.90 1.54 -0.42
C TRP A 135 -10.40 2.94 -0.73
N ILE A 136 -10.37 3.81 0.28
CA ILE A 136 -9.85 5.17 0.21
C ILE A 136 -8.75 5.28 1.24
N VAL A 137 -7.57 5.75 0.85
CA VAL A 137 -6.43 5.77 1.74
C VAL A 137 -6.14 7.15 2.31
N GLY A 138 -5.67 7.20 3.56
CA GLY A 138 -5.18 8.41 4.20
C GLY A 138 -3.72 8.74 3.85
N GLN A 139 -3.21 9.81 4.42
CA GLN A 139 -1.95 10.46 4.07
C GLN A 139 -0.74 9.50 4.03
N ARG A 140 -0.69 8.54 4.95
CA ARG A 140 0.38 7.54 5.01
C ARG A 140 0.58 6.78 3.69
N HIS A 141 -0.49 6.57 2.96
CA HIS A 141 -0.54 5.76 1.74
C HIS A 141 -0.64 6.60 0.47
N PHE A 142 -0.56 7.93 0.53
CA PHE A 142 -0.60 8.77 -0.67
C PHE A 142 0.48 8.37 -1.67
N LEU A 143 0.10 8.31 -2.94
CA LEU A 143 1.02 7.99 -4.03
C LEU A 143 1.98 9.16 -4.28
N GLY A 144 3.28 8.85 -4.22
CA GLY A 144 4.33 9.70 -4.75
C GLY A 144 4.70 9.32 -6.19
N GLN A 145 5.88 9.74 -6.62
CA GLN A 145 6.39 9.42 -7.95
C GLN A 145 6.71 7.92 -8.13
N ASN A 146 7.11 7.24 -7.06
CA ASN A 146 7.44 5.82 -7.10
C ASN A 146 6.49 5.02 -6.23
N ILE A 147 6.04 3.88 -6.75
CA ILE A 147 5.14 2.98 -6.04
C ILE A 147 5.85 2.18 -4.95
N LYS A 148 5.20 2.03 -3.81
CA LYS A 148 5.62 1.16 -2.70
C LYS A 148 4.82 -0.14 -2.74
N LYS A 149 5.44 -1.26 -2.34
CA LYS A 149 4.77 -2.57 -2.31
C LYS A 149 3.47 -2.58 -1.49
N SER A 150 3.43 -1.82 -0.38
CA SER A 150 2.25 -1.70 0.48
C SER A 150 1.07 -0.96 -0.16
N GLN A 151 1.30 -0.18 -1.21
CA GLN A 151 0.26 0.57 -1.92
C GLN A 151 -0.44 -0.26 -3.00
N LEU A 152 0.22 -1.33 -3.50
CA LEU A 152 -0.28 -2.16 -4.60
C LEU A 152 -1.66 -2.77 -4.34
N ILE A 153 -2.00 -3.03 -3.08
CA ILE A 153 -3.27 -3.66 -2.69
C ILE A 153 -4.48 -2.74 -2.85
N PHE A 154 -4.29 -1.43 -2.84
CA PHE A 154 -5.38 -0.45 -2.89
C PHE A 154 -5.76 -0.03 -4.30
N PHE A 155 -4.98 -0.41 -5.31
CA PHE A 155 -5.36 -0.13 -6.70
C PHE A 155 -6.60 -0.91 -7.11
N ARG A 156 -7.46 -0.22 -7.85
CA ARG A 156 -8.65 -0.78 -8.47
C ARG A 156 -8.65 -0.44 -9.96
N ARG A 157 -9.50 -1.11 -10.72
CA ARG A 157 -9.68 -0.87 -12.15
C ARG A 157 -11.15 -0.77 -12.50
N ASN A 158 -11.48 0.19 -13.34
CA ASN A 158 -12.75 0.25 -14.04
C ASN A 158 -12.55 0.70 -15.50
N TYR A 159 -13.63 0.78 -16.26
CA TYR A 159 -13.58 1.16 -17.67
C TYR A 159 -13.14 2.61 -17.88
N PHE A 160 -13.69 3.56 -17.10
CA PHE A 160 -13.47 5.00 -17.29
C PHE A 160 -12.12 5.48 -16.76
N TRP A 161 -11.68 4.96 -15.62
CA TRP A 161 -10.49 5.44 -14.91
C TRP A 161 -9.26 4.58 -15.13
N GLN A 162 -9.42 3.41 -15.76
CA GLN A 162 -8.40 2.36 -15.87
C GLN A 162 -7.88 1.94 -14.47
N ASP A 163 -6.58 1.76 -14.28
CA ASP A 163 -6.05 1.57 -12.93
C ASP A 163 -6.15 2.90 -12.17
N TYR A 164 -6.79 2.87 -11.02
CA TYR A 164 -7.04 4.07 -10.23
C TYR A 164 -6.76 3.85 -8.73
N TYR A 165 -6.63 4.97 -8.03
CA TYR A 165 -6.29 5.04 -6.62
C TYR A 165 -7.03 6.21 -5.97
N LEU A 166 -7.67 5.97 -4.82
CA LEU A 166 -8.44 7.00 -4.09
C LEU A 166 -7.72 7.39 -2.82
N GLU A 167 -7.52 8.67 -2.63
CA GLU A 167 -6.91 9.27 -1.44
C GLU A 167 -7.89 10.23 -0.77
N ILE A 168 -7.93 10.26 0.57
CA ILE A 168 -8.76 11.19 1.35
C ILE A 168 -7.88 12.07 2.22
N ASP A 169 -8.11 13.38 2.16
CA ASP A 169 -7.50 14.37 3.03
C ASP A 169 -8.61 15.09 3.81
N PRO A 170 -8.89 14.64 5.05
CA PRO A 170 -10.00 15.18 5.83
C PRO A 170 -9.75 16.62 6.28
N PHE A 171 -8.49 17.06 6.38
CA PHE A 171 -8.14 18.42 6.79
C PHE A 171 -8.40 19.44 5.68
N LYS A 172 -8.17 19.02 4.43
CA LYS A 172 -8.49 19.80 3.24
C LYS A 172 -9.90 19.54 2.72
N LYS A 173 -10.60 18.56 3.30
CA LYS A 173 -11.94 18.11 2.91
C LYS A 173 -12.02 17.72 1.42
N ILE A 174 -11.02 17.01 0.91
CA ILE A 174 -10.95 16.57 -0.48
C ILE A 174 -10.71 15.07 -0.60
N ILE A 175 -11.29 14.48 -1.66
CA ILE A 175 -10.90 13.19 -2.22
C ILE A 175 -10.07 13.47 -3.46
N ARG A 176 -8.91 12.83 -3.56
CA ARG A 176 -8.09 12.80 -4.79
C ARG A 176 -8.29 11.47 -5.49
N LEU A 177 -8.68 11.54 -6.74
CA LEU A 177 -8.70 10.41 -7.64
C LEU A 177 -7.46 10.47 -8.52
N LYS A 178 -6.56 9.51 -8.38
CA LYS A 178 -5.48 9.28 -9.32
C LYS A 178 -5.91 8.17 -10.27
N TYR A 179 -5.94 8.46 -11.56
CA TYR A 179 -6.50 7.58 -12.58
C TYR A 179 -5.56 7.46 -13.78
N ASN A 180 -5.87 6.53 -14.68
CA ASN A 180 -5.00 6.19 -15.80
C ASN A 180 -3.57 5.87 -15.31
N VAL A 181 -3.48 5.13 -14.20
CA VAL A 181 -2.20 4.91 -13.52
C VAL A 181 -1.42 3.81 -14.23
N LEU A 182 -0.22 4.16 -14.67
CA LEU A 182 0.70 3.26 -15.35
C LEU A 182 2.09 3.32 -14.71
N LEU A 183 2.84 2.24 -14.83
CA LEU A 183 4.25 2.15 -14.45
C LEU A 183 5.13 2.30 -15.67
N GLU A 184 6.28 2.95 -15.52
CA GLU A 184 7.31 2.92 -16.54
C GLU A 184 7.74 1.49 -16.88
N PRO A 185 8.30 1.27 -18.08
CA PRO A 185 8.64 -0.06 -18.59
C PRO A 185 9.49 -0.89 -17.62
N LEU A 186 10.51 -0.28 -17.00
CA LEU A 186 11.49 -0.99 -16.18
C LEU A 186 11.56 -0.50 -14.72
N THR A 187 11.06 0.69 -14.44
CA THR A 187 11.17 1.31 -13.12
C THR A 187 9.86 1.18 -12.32
N ASN A 188 9.88 1.63 -11.09
CA ASN A 188 8.68 1.74 -10.25
C ASN A 188 8.06 3.15 -10.30
N LYS A 189 8.49 3.98 -11.26
CA LYS A 189 7.95 5.31 -11.43
C LYS A 189 6.55 5.25 -12.00
N LEU A 190 5.67 6.03 -11.39
CA LEU A 190 4.25 6.13 -11.74
C LEU A 190 4.01 7.31 -12.67
N HIS A 191 3.09 7.10 -13.61
CA HIS A 191 2.45 8.14 -14.40
C HIS A 191 0.95 8.04 -14.16
N PHE A 192 0.30 9.16 -13.85
CA PHE A 192 -1.14 9.22 -13.59
C PHE A 192 -1.67 10.64 -13.87
N GLN A 193 -2.97 10.71 -14.06
CA GLN A 193 -3.74 11.94 -14.02
C GLN A 193 -4.38 12.05 -12.63
N GLU A 194 -4.60 13.27 -12.14
CA GLU A 194 -5.19 13.53 -10.83
C GLU A 194 -6.35 14.50 -10.96
N GLU A 195 -7.46 14.19 -10.26
CA GLU A 195 -8.59 15.09 -10.07
C GLU A 195 -8.95 15.16 -8.59
N LYS A 196 -9.44 16.31 -8.17
CA LYS A 196 -9.80 16.61 -6.77
C LYS A 196 -11.27 16.93 -6.67
N PHE A 197 -11.91 16.31 -5.70
CA PHE A 197 -13.33 16.47 -5.42
C PHE A 197 -13.52 16.88 -3.96
N ASP A 198 -14.37 17.86 -3.70
CA ASP A 198 -14.73 18.24 -2.34
C ASP A 198 -15.52 17.11 -1.65
N ILE A 199 -15.31 16.92 -0.36
CA ILE A 199 -16.09 15.96 0.43
C ILE A 199 -17.40 16.67 0.88
N ASN A 200 -18.31 16.83 -0.07
CA ASN A 200 -19.67 17.34 0.09
C ASN A 200 -20.58 16.71 -0.98
N ALA A 201 -21.86 17.04 -0.96
CA ALA A 201 -22.84 16.50 -1.90
C ALA A 201 -22.48 16.77 -3.37
N ILE A 202 -21.96 17.94 -3.69
CA ILE A 202 -21.62 18.35 -5.06
C ILE A 202 -20.40 17.54 -5.54
N GLY A 203 -19.32 17.54 -4.76
CA GLY A 203 -18.08 16.88 -5.14
C GLY A 203 -18.24 15.35 -5.24
N LEU A 204 -19.06 14.72 -4.37
CA LEU A 204 -19.36 13.29 -4.50
C LEU A 204 -20.16 12.96 -5.77
N LYS A 205 -21.13 13.80 -6.15
CA LYS A 205 -21.85 13.66 -7.42
C LYS A 205 -20.89 13.81 -8.61
N GLN A 206 -20.01 14.81 -8.56
CA GLN A 206 -18.97 15.02 -9.59
C GLN A 206 -18.04 13.79 -9.70
N LEU A 207 -17.54 13.27 -8.59
CA LEU A 207 -16.72 12.04 -8.58
C LEU A 207 -17.45 10.86 -9.20
N TRP A 208 -18.74 10.68 -8.87
CA TRP A 208 -19.54 9.54 -9.35
C TRP A 208 -19.78 9.56 -10.85
N HIS A 209 -19.92 10.75 -11.43
CA HIS A 209 -20.15 10.96 -12.86
C HIS A 209 -18.88 11.37 -13.62
N PHE A 210 -17.70 11.23 -12.99
CA PHE A 210 -16.46 11.65 -13.61
C PHE A 210 -16.01 10.67 -14.69
N HIS A 211 -16.07 11.12 -15.94
CA HIS A 211 -15.65 10.37 -17.12
C HIS A 211 -14.55 11.16 -17.85
N PRO A 212 -13.27 10.99 -17.45
CA PRO A 212 -12.17 11.79 -17.99
C PRO A 212 -11.72 11.31 -19.38
N LEU A 213 -11.11 12.22 -20.12
CA LEU A 213 -10.27 11.86 -21.25
C LEU A 213 -8.92 11.34 -20.75
N LEU A 214 -8.55 10.14 -21.19
CA LEU A 214 -7.31 9.50 -20.79
C LEU A 214 -6.15 9.97 -21.68
N GLN A 215 -5.13 10.54 -21.05
CA GLN A 215 -3.91 10.98 -21.74
C GLN A 215 -3.01 9.79 -22.08
N LYS A 216 -2.31 9.88 -23.22
CA LYS A 216 -1.21 8.98 -23.55
C LYS A 216 0.06 9.52 -22.89
N TYR A 217 0.79 8.65 -22.21
CA TYR A 217 2.09 9.00 -21.64
C TYR A 217 3.22 8.64 -22.61
N HIS A 218 4.32 9.39 -22.49
CA HIS A 218 5.55 9.13 -23.22
C HIS A 218 6.67 8.83 -22.22
N VAL A 219 7.51 7.87 -22.55
CA VAL A 219 8.68 7.51 -21.78
C VAL A 219 9.94 7.65 -22.64
N ASN A 220 11.02 8.09 -22.02
CA ASN A 220 12.32 8.14 -22.68
C ASN A 220 12.95 6.73 -22.69
N SER A 221 12.92 6.08 -23.86
CA SER A 221 13.45 4.73 -24.05
C SER A 221 14.96 4.63 -23.77
N THR A 222 15.72 5.68 -24.10
CA THR A 222 17.17 5.76 -23.80
C THR A 222 17.41 5.71 -22.30
N GLN A 223 16.66 6.48 -21.52
CA GLN A 223 16.77 6.44 -20.06
C GLN A 223 16.39 5.06 -19.49
N GLN A 224 15.40 4.40 -20.04
CA GLN A 224 15.04 3.04 -19.64
C GLN A 224 16.18 2.04 -19.94
N LYS A 225 16.80 2.15 -21.12
CA LYS A 225 17.95 1.31 -21.49
C LYS A 225 19.15 1.58 -20.58
N GLN A 226 19.48 2.84 -20.32
CA GLN A 226 20.54 3.23 -19.38
C GLN A 226 20.26 2.70 -17.96
N TYR A 227 19.01 2.80 -17.50
CA TYR A 227 18.63 2.23 -16.20
C TYR A 227 18.91 0.73 -16.14
N LEU A 228 18.58 -0.03 -17.17
CA LEU A 228 18.86 -1.46 -17.23
C LEU A 228 20.37 -1.73 -17.21
N GLN A 229 21.15 -1.02 -18.01
CA GLN A 229 22.61 -1.13 -18.05
C GLN A 229 23.23 -0.86 -16.65
N MET A 230 22.74 0.18 -15.95
CA MET A 230 23.18 0.46 -14.58
C MET A 230 22.83 -0.68 -13.61
N GLN A 231 21.62 -1.25 -13.70
CA GLN A 231 21.24 -2.39 -12.84
C GLN A 231 22.16 -3.60 -13.05
N LEU A 232 22.52 -3.90 -14.29
CA LEU A 232 23.45 -4.98 -14.62
C LEU A 232 24.86 -4.68 -14.13
N LYS A 233 25.37 -3.47 -14.40
CA LYS A 233 26.72 -3.04 -14.00
C LYS A 233 26.92 -3.07 -12.46
N HIS A 234 25.92 -2.62 -11.71
CA HIS A 234 25.96 -2.60 -10.25
C HIS A 234 25.56 -3.93 -9.59
N MET A 235 25.31 -4.98 -10.39
CA MET A 235 24.90 -6.29 -9.89
C MET A 235 23.77 -6.21 -8.87
N SER A 236 22.81 -5.29 -9.07
CA SER A 236 21.64 -5.23 -8.20
C SER A 236 20.88 -6.55 -8.23
N LEU A 237 20.06 -6.84 -7.22
CA LEU A 237 19.24 -8.05 -7.21
C LEU A 237 18.43 -8.21 -8.52
N LYS A 238 17.82 -7.11 -8.98
CA LYS A 238 17.10 -7.06 -10.27
C LYS A 238 18.05 -7.27 -11.46
N GLY A 239 19.21 -6.62 -11.45
CA GLY A 239 20.23 -6.77 -12.49
C GLY A 239 20.71 -8.21 -12.61
N MET A 240 21.04 -8.87 -11.49
CA MET A 240 21.44 -10.28 -11.49
C MET A 240 20.35 -11.22 -12.02
N GLN A 241 19.08 -10.98 -11.64
CA GLN A 241 17.94 -11.77 -12.15
C GLN A 241 17.81 -11.64 -13.67
N ILE A 242 17.90 -10.40 -14.20
CA ILE A 242 17.81 -10.14 -15.63
C ILE A 242 19.05 -10.70 -16.36
N ALA A 243 20.26 -10.52 -15.84
CA ALA A 243 21.49 -11.08 -16.40
C ALA A 243 21.39 -12.61 -16.58
N ASN A 244 20.87 -13.30 -15.56
CA ASN A 244 20.67 -14.75 -15.64
C ASN A 244 19.64 -15.15 -16.72
N LEU A 245 18.56 -14.37 -16.89
CA LEU A 245 17.57 -14.61 -17.94
C LEU A 245 18.15 -14.37 -19.34
N LEU A 246 18.89 -13.27 -19.54
CA LEU A 246 19.59 -12.97 -20.79
C LEU A 246 20.59 -14.06 -21.15
N TYR A 247 21.41 -14.49 -20.17
CA TYR A 247 22.37 -15.57 -20.36
C TYR A 247 21.70 -16.89 -20.80
N LYS A 248 20.64 -17.29 -20.11
CA LYS A 248 19.88 -18.51 -20.47
C LYS A 248 19.29 -18.46 -21.89
N LYS A 249 18.91 -17.26 -22.35
CA LYS A 249 18.35 -17.04 -23.70
C LYS A 249 19.43 -16.74 -24.75
N ARG A 250 20.70 -16.65 -24.37
CA ARG A 250 21.83 -16.26 -25.24
C ARG A 250 21.55 -14.90 -25.92
N GLN A 251 20.98 -13.96 -25.17
CA GLN A 251 20.63 -12.62 -25.64
C GLN A 251 21.41 -11.56 -24.88
N THR A 252 21.59 -10.40 -25.52
CA THR A 252 22.15 -9.18 -24.96
C THR A 252 21.06 -8.13 -24.75
N ILE A 253 21.39 -6.96 -24.24
CA ILE A 253 20.43 -5.84 -24.13
C ILE A 253 20.01 -5.36 -25.53
N GLU A 254 20.91 -5.43 -26.48
CA GLU A 254 20.74 -4.99 -27.86
C GLU A 254 19.71 -5.83 -28.62
N ASP A 255 19.56 -7.10 -28.24
CA ASP A 255 18.59 -8.04 -28.84
C ASP A 255 17.16 -7.85 -28.30
N LEU A 256 16.99 -7.02 -27.27
CA LEU A 256 15.67 -6.78 -26.69
C LEU A 256 14.81 -5.90 -27.63
N PRO A 257 13.56 -6.26 -27.88
CA PRO A 257 12.70 -5.51 -28.79
C PRO A 257 12.37 -4.12 -28.22
N PRO A 258 12.19 -3.09 -29.06
CA PRO A 258 11.98 -1.70 -28.64
C PRO A 258 10.84 -1.50 -27.65
N TRP A 259 9.75 -2.25 -27.77
CA TRP A 259 8.59 -2.12 -26.91
C TRP A 259 8.90 -2.37 -25.42
N VAL A 260 9.96 -3.13 -25.12
CA VAL A 260 10.43 -3.39 -23.75
C VAL A 260 10.80 -2.09 -23.03
N PHE A 261 11.28 -1.10 -23.78
CA PHE A 261 11.73 0.19 -23.26
C PHE A 261 10.70 1.32 -23.46
N THR A 262 9.65 1.10 -24.26
CA THR A 262 8.68 2.14 -24.63
C THR A 262 7.29 1.92 -24.07
N ASN A 263 6.89 0.67 -23.84
CA ASN A 263 5.52 0.38 -23.43
C ASN A 263 5.38 0.48 -21.91
N PHE A 264 4.47 1.34 -21.49
CA PHE A 264 4.03 1.38 -20.10
C PHE A 264 3.40 0.06 -19.68
N ARG A 265 3.52 -0.26 -18.43
CA ARG A 265 2.94 -1.48 -17.85
C ARG A 265 1.85 -1.17 -16.82
N LYS A 266 0.92 -2.10 -16.70
CA LYS A 266 -0.17 -2.03 -15.73
C LYS A 266 0.36 -2.25 -14.32
N ILE A 267 -0.36 -1.76 -13.34
CA ILE A 267 -0.10 -2.05 -11.92
C ILE A 267 -0.11 -3.58 -11.70
N ASN A 268 0.78 -4.06 -10.86
CA ASN A 268 0.99 -5.50 -10.58
C ASN A 268 1.58 -6.35 -11.73
N SER A 269 1.94 -5.77 -12.87
CA SER A 269 2.67 -6.51 -13.89
C SER A 269 4.19 -6.51 -13.62
N PRO A 270 4.91 -7.57 -14.01
CA PRO A 270 6.37 -7.58 -14.00
C PRO A 270 6.93 -6.50 -14.93
N ASP A 271 8.21 -6.16 -14.79
CA ASP A 271 8.86 -5.30 -15.77
C ASP A 271 8.93 -5.96 -17.15
N ASN A 272 9.02 -5.12 -18.19
CA ASN A 272 8.88 -5.61 -19.56
C ASN A 272 10.03 -6.52 -20.01
N VAL A 273 11.24 -6.35 -19.47
CA VAL A 273 12.37 -7.26 -19.75
C VAL A 273 12.08 -8.64 -19.18
N SER A 274 11.74 -8.69 -17.90
CA SER A 274 11.37 -9.95 -17.24
C SER A 274 10.18 -10.61 -17.91
N LYS A 275 9.19 -9.81 -18.34
CA LYS A 275 8.03 -10.32 -19.08
C LYS A 275 8.43 -10.94 -20.42
N TYR A 276 9.25 -10.23 -21.22
CA TYR A 276 9.72 -10.71 -22.51
C TYR A 276 10.54 -12.00 -22.38
N LEU A 277 11.54 -11.98 -21.49
CA LEU A 277 12.45 -13.12 -21.32
C LEU A 277 11.79 -14.36 -20.71
N ASN A 278 10.65 -14.24 -20.03
CA ASN A 278 9.91 -15.39 -19.50
C ASN A 278 8.81 -15.90 -20.44
N GLN A 279 8.46 -15.19 -21.51
CA GLN A 279 7.43 -15.60 -22.46
C GLN A 279 7.97 -16.32 -23.70
N SER A 280 9.26 -16.25 -23.95
CA SER A 280 9.93 -16.86 -25.12
C SER A 280 10.55 -18.22 -24.79
#